data_f5a21b4a11d6c420f8678c3b6fa9be86
#
_entry.id   f5a21b4a11d6c420f8678c3b6fa9be86
#
_cell.length_a   1.000
_cell.length_b   1.000
_cell.length_c   1.000
_cell.angle_alpha   90.00
_cell.angle_beta   90.00
_cell.angle_gamma   90.00
#
_symmetry.space_group_name_H-M   'P 1'
#
loop_
_entity.id
_entity.type
_entity.pdbx_description
1 polymer ?
#
loop_
_entity_poly.entity_id
_entity_poly.type
_entity_poly.pdbx_seq_one_letter_code
_entity_poly.pdbx_strand_id
1 'polypeptide(L)'
;MTVAVLGLGGIGGMLVARTNGALGVGTEATVEAIGAGGLTLVHDGKTIVAHPEVVTRLDRPVSLLVVAVKAFSLEAALERVEPGSLEGAVVLPLLNGLEHVELLRQRVDAVVAAGSIGAVEAFSPEPGFVVQRSSAAVITAASDELGREALGRVLTPLDLSGIELVVTEGERAVLWEKAARLAVLAAAAIASGKPVGELRDDPAWRRRLEAALVEACAVAAADGVELDARRQWSIVENLPASLVPSAARDASVGRPTELDAITGSVVRAARRLETWTPMLDGLLADAARHS
;
A
#
# COMPACT_ATOMS: atom_id res chain seq x y z
N MET A 1 -20.56 -2.52 -13.29
CA MET A 1 -19.37 -3.12 -12.67
C MET A 1 -19.47 -2.88 -11.17
N THR A 2 -19.41 -3.93 -10.36
CA THR A 2 -19.48 -3.81 -8.89
C THR A 2 -18.07 -3.80 -8.32
N VAL A 3 -17.74 -2.76 -7.56
CA VAL A 3 -16.45 -2.62 -6.88
C VAL A 3 -16.64 -2.85 -5.39
N ALA A 4 -15.83 -3.71 -4.79
CA ALA A 4 -15.73 -3.82 -3.34
C ALA A 4 -14.33 -3.40 -2.86
N VAL A 5 -14.25 -2.84 -1.67
CA VAL A 5 -13.00 -2.45 -1.00
C VAL A 5 -12.93 -3.16 0.34
N LEU A 6 -11.95 -4.06 0.48
CA LEU A 6 -11.68 -4.78 1.71
C LEU A 6 -10.69 -3.99 2.57
N GLY A 7 -11.14 -3.58 3.75
CA GLY A 7 -10.39 -2.74 4.67
C GLY A 7 -10.72 -1.25 4.50
N LEU A 8 -11.38 -0.68 5.50
CA LEU A 8 -11.88 0.71 5.51
C LEU A 8 -11.02 1.64 6.38
N GLY A 9 -9.70 1.42 6.34
CA GLY A 9 -8.72 2.34 6.91
C GLY A 9 -8.50 3.59 6.04
N GLY A 10 -7.34 4.26 6.17
CA GLY A 10 -7.07 5.49 5.43
C GLY A 10 -7.23 5.35 3.92
N ILE A 11 -6.59 4.35 3.31
CA ILE A 11 -6.65 4.13 1.85
C ILE A 11 -8.03 3.62 1.43
N GLY A 12 -8.51 2.53 2.04
CA GLY A 12 -9.77 1.94 1.63
C GLY A 12 -10.97 2.83 1.91
N GLY A 13 -11.00 3.53 3.04
CA GLY A 13 -12.05 4.52 3.34
C GLY A 13 -12.04 5.69 2.35
N MET A 14 -10.85 6.21 1.98
CA MET A 14 -10.72 7.23 0.92
C MET A 14 -11.28 6.72 -0.41
N LEU A 15 -10.95 5.48 -0.80
CA LEU A 15 -11.44 4.89 -2.04
C LEU A 15 -12.97 4.76 -2.04
N VAL A 16 -13.54 4.21 -0.97
CA VAL A 16 -15.00 4.05 -0.84
C VAL A 16 -15.72 5.40 -0.84
N ALA A 17 -15.17 6.42 -0.16
CA ALA A 17 -15.77 7.74 -0.13
C ALA A 17 -15.79 8.42 -1.51
N ARG A 18 -14.87 8.07 -2.42
CA ARG A 18 -14.71 8.67 -3.74
C ARG A 18 -15.31 7.85 -4.87
N THR A 19 -15.35 6.53 -4.75
CA THR A 19 -15.83 5.65 -5.81
C THR A 19 -17.34 5.44 -5.67
N ASN A 20 -18.09 6.04 -6.57
CA ASN A 20 -19.55 5.95 -6.52
C ASN A 20 -20.04 4.49 -6.64
N GLY A 21 -20.88 4.07 -5.71
CA GLY A 21 -21.44 2.72 -5.66
C GLY A 21 -20.43 1.63 -5.21
N ALA A 22 -19.27 2.01 -4.69
CA ALA A 22 -18.36 1.04 -4.09
C ALA A 22 -18.92 0.48 -2.78
N LEU A 23 -18.80 -0.85 -2.63
CA LEU A 23 -19.15 -1.57 -1.40
C LEU A 23 -17.94 -1.60 -0.47
N GLY A 24 -18.10 -1.11 0.75
CA GLY A 24 -17.05 -1.21 1.78
C GLY A 24 -17.19 -2.52 2.58
N VAL A 25 -16.08 -3.25 2.75
CA VAL A 25 -16.02 -4.44 3.61
C VAL A 25 -15.09 -4.13 4.79
N GLY A 26 -15.64 -4.14 6.00
CA GLY A 26 -14.92 -3.71 7.20
C GLY A 26 -15.17 -4.56 8.43
N THR A 27 -14.60 -4.13 9.55
CA THR A 27 -14.91 -4.71 10.87
C THR A 27 -16.29 -4.24 11.34
N GLU A 28 -16.88 -4.96 12.29
CA GLU A 28 -18.17 -4.60 12.89
C GLU A 28 -18.17 -3.14 13.37
N ALA A 29 -17.13 -2.73 14.10
CA ALA A 29 -17.01 -1.36 14.63
C ALA A 29 -16.96 -0.31 13.50
N THR A 30 -16.31 -0.62 12.37
CA THR A 30 -16.23 0.31 11.23
C THR A 30 -17.57 0.39 10.49
N VAL A 31 -18.24 -0.74 10.31
CA VAL A 31 -19.55 -0.81 9.65
C VAL A 31 -20.60 -0.07 10.49
N GLU A 32 -20.61 -0.27 11.80
CA GLU A 32 -21.50 0.43 12.74
C GLU A 32 -21.27 1.94 12.70
N ALA A 33 -20.02 2.40 12.79
CA ALA A 33 -19.68 3.82 12.75
C ALA A 33 -20.12 4.50 11.47
N ILE A 34 -19.87 3.87 10.30
CA ILE A 34 -20.27 4.39 9.00
C ILE A 34 -21.81 4.34 8.85
N GLY A 35 -22.45 3.29 9.31
CA GLY A 35 -23.91 3.17 9.30
C GLY A 35 -24.60 4.25 10.11
N ALA A 36 -24.03 4.65 11.26
CA ALA A 36 -24.58 5.67 12.14
C ALA A 36 -24.38 7.11 11.63
N GLY A 37 -23.21 7.42 11.06
CA GLY A 37 -22.82 8.80 10.75
C GLY A 37 -22.34 9.04 9.31
N GLY A 38 -22.25 8.01 8.48
CA GLY A 38 -21.59 8.09 7.19
C GLY A 38 -20.08 7.97 7.29
N LEU A 39 -19.43 7.95 6.14
CA LEU A 39 -17.97 7.95 6.00
C LEU A 39 -17.50 9.39 5.74
N THR A 40 -16.82 9.96 6.72
CA THR A 40 -16.27 11.32 6.61
C THR A 40 -14.88 11.28 5.99
N LEU A 41 -14.68 12.02 4.91
CA LEU A 41 -13.37 12.25 4.28
C LEU A 41 -13.02 13.75 4.36
N VAL A 42 -11.92 14.06 5.03
CA VAL A 42 -11.34 15.41 5.04
C VAL A 42 -10.18 15.45 4.04
N HIS A 43 -10.26 16.35 3.07
CA HIS A 43 -9.27 16.53 2.01
C HIS A 43 -9.22 17.97 1.53
N ASP A 44 -8.04 18.57 1.42
CA ASP A 44 -7.81 19.96 0.97
C ASP A 44 -8.74 20.98 1.67
N GLY A 45 -8.87 20.85 3.00
CA GLY A 45 -9.73 21.73 3.81
C GLY A 45 -11.24 21.54 3.61
N LYS A 46 -11.65 20.58 2.79
CA LYS A 46 -13.06 20.23 2.57
C LYS A 46 -13.40 18.96 3.33
N THR A 47 -14.63 18.90 3.80
CA THR A 47 -15.21 17.72 4.42
C THR A 47 -16.28 17.14 3.51
N ILE A 48 -16.17 15.87 3.18
CA ILE A 48 -17.15 15.11 2.41
C ILE A 48 -17.72 14.05 3.37
N VAL A 49 -19.03 13.95 3.45
CA VAL A 49 -19.69 12.84 4.14
C VAL A 49 -20.37 11.99 3.08
N ALA A 50 -19.86 10.79 2.89
CA ALA A 50 -20.43 9.80 1.99
C ALA A 50 -21.25 8.78 2.79
N HIS A 51 -22.28 8.22 2.16
CA HIS A 51 -23.09 7.15 2.75
C HIS A 51 -22.98 5.89 1.86
N PRO A 52 -21.80 5.26 1.80
CA PRO A 52 -21.63 4.05 1.02
C PRO A 52 -22.37 2.86 1.67
N GLU A 53 -22.67 1.86 0.87
CA GLU A 53 -23.02 0.57 1.42
C GLU A 53 -21.78 -0.06 2.08
N VAL A 54 -21.92 -0.53 3.32
CA VAL A 54 -20.83 -1.17 4.07
C VAL A 54 -21.34 -2.45 4.71
N VAL A 55 -20.51 -3.47 4.67
CA VAL A 55 -20.82 -4.81 5.20
C VAL A 55 -19.63 -5.37 5.99
N THR A 56 -19.91 -6.30 6.89
CA THR A 56 -18.86 -7.04 7.60
C THR A 56 -18.33 -8.23 6.80
N ARG A 57 -19.09 -8.67 5.78
CA ARG A 57 -18.75 -9.82 4.94
C ARG A 57 -19.21 -9.56 3.49
N LEU A 58 -18.34 -9.87 2.53
CA LEU A 58 -18.68 -9.86 1.11
C LEU A 58 -19.28 -11.21 0.73
N ASP A 59 -20.57 -11.22 0.45
CA ASP A 59 -21.38 -12.42 0.16
C ASP A 59 -22.06 -12.39 -1.22
N ARG A 60 -21.67 -11.43 -2.06
CA ARG A 60 -22.24 -11.23 -3.41
C ARG A 60 -21.14 -11.06 -4.45
N PRO A 61 -21.40 -11.41 -5.73
CA PRO A 61 -20.42 -11.26 -6.79
C PRO A 61 -19.98 -9.82 -7.02
N VAL A 62 -18.68 -9.63 -7.21
CA VAL A 62 -18.08 -8.34 -7.58
C VAL A 62 -17.22 -8.49 -8.83
N SER A 63 -16.99 -7.40 -9.56
CA SER A 63 -16.07 -7.39 -10.72
C SER A 63 -14.65 -7.01 -10.31
N LEU A 64 -14.52 -6.25 -9.21
CA LEU A 64 -13.23 -5.77 -8.69
C LEU A 64 -13.28 -5.81 -7.16
N LEU A 65 -12.31 -6.49 -6.56
CA LEU A 65 -12.01 -6.39 -5.13
C LEU A 65 -10.70 -5.62 -4.94
N VAL A 66 -10.78 -4.42 -4.37
CA VAL A 66 -9.58 -3.69 -3.92
C VAL A 66 -9.26 -4.10 -2.48
N VAL A 67 -8.04 -4.56 -2.24
CA VAL A 67 -7.59 -4.94 -0.89
C VAL A 67 -6.71 -3.83 -0.33
N ALA A 68 -7.18 -3.17 0.73
CA ALA A 68 -6.54 -2.00 1.34
C ALA A 68 -6.39 -2.15 2.87
N VAL A 69 -6.04 -3.33 3.30
CA VAL A 69 -5.75 -3.64 4.71
C VAL A 69 -4.25 -3.53 4.99
N LYS A 70 -3.87 -3.53 6.26
CA LYS A 70 -2.49 -3.73 6.68
C LYS A 70 -2.04 -5.17 6.40
N ALA A 71 -0.78 -5.37 6.02
CA ALA A 71 -0.26 -6.68 5.62
C ALA A 71 -0.49 -7.75 6.70
N PHE A 72 -0.27 -7.43 7.98
CA PHE A 72 -0.49 -8.34 9.10
C PHE A 72 -1.98 -8.68 9.34
N SER A 73 -2.90 -7.96 8.72
CA SER A 73 -4.35 -8.22 8.83
C SER A 73 -4.92 -8.90 7.58
N LEU A 74 -4.09 -9.20 6.57
CA LEU A 74 -4.57 -9.66 5.27
C LEU A 74 -5.32 -10.99 5.37
N GLU A 75 -4.78 -11.98 6.06
CA GLU A 75 -5.41 -13.30 6.20
C GLU A 75 -6.77 -13.20 6.92
N ALA A 76 -6.81 -12.52 8.07
CA ALA A 76 -8.05 -12.32 8.81
C ALA A 76 -9.09 -11.49 8.03
N ALA A 77 -8.65 -10.57 7.17
CA ALA A 77 -9.55 -9.81 6.32
C ALA A 77 -10.15 -10.68 5.19
N LEU A 78 -9.37 -11.59 4.63
CA LEU A 78 -9.85 -12.51 3.59
C LEU A 78 -10.95 -13.46 4.10
N GLU A 79 -10.99 -13.80 5.38
CA GLU A 79 -12.09 -14.57 5.98
C GLU A 79 -13.46 -13.88 5.85
N ARG A 80 -13.47 -12.57 5.57
CA ARG A 80 -14.69 -11.78 5.32
C ARG A 80 -15.16 -11.83 3.87
N VAL A 81 -14.47 -12.57 3.01
CA VAL A 81 -14.82 -12.69 1.57
C VAL A 81 -15.29 -14.10 1.29
N GLU A 82 -16.54 -14.23 0.87
CA GLU A 82 -17.05 -15.51 0.41
C GLU A 82 -16.35 -15.90 -0.90
N PRO A 83 -15.82 -17.13 -1.03
CA PRO A 83 -15.10 -17.55 -2.24
C PRO A 83 -15.86 -17.30 -3.54
N GLY A 84 -17.17 -17.61 -3.59
CA GLY A 84 -18.01 -17.41 -4.77
C GLY A 84 -18.20 -15.93 -5.16
N SER A 85 -17.90 -14.98 -4.27
CA SER A 85 -17.99 -13.55 -4.58
C SER A 85 -16.93 -13.05 -5.56
N LEU A 86 -15.86 -13.83 -5.76
CA LEU A 86 -14.73 -13.44 -6.61
C LEU A 86 -14.71 -14.17 -7.95
N GLU A 87 -15.75 -14.96 -8.29
CA GLU A 87 -15.79 -15.65 -9.57
C GLU A 87 -15.78 -14.65 -10.75
N GLY A 88 -14.73 -14.72 -11.58
CA GLY A 88 -14.49 -13.79 -12.67
C GLY A 88 -14.09 -12.37 -12.26
N ALA A 89 -13.79 -12.13 -11.00
CA ALA A 89 -13.34 -10.85 -10.49
C ALA A 89 -11.81 -10.63 -10.71
N VAL A 90 -11.41 -9.37 -10.63
CA VAL A 90 -10.02 -8.98 -10.45
C VAL A 90 -9.81 -8.56 -9.00
N VAL A 91 -8.75 -9.06 -8.37
CA VAL A 91 -8.30 -8.64 -7.04
C VAL A 91 -7.11 -7.71 -7.20
N LEU A 92 -7.23 -6.48 -6.69
CA LEU A 92 -6.19 -5.45 -6.73
C LEU A 92 -5.73 -5.11 -5.31
N PRO A 93 -4.64 -5.72 -4.80
CA PRO A 93 -4.06 -5.30 -3.54
C PRO A 93 -3.33 -3.97 -3.67
N LEU A 94 -3.51 -3.09 -2.68
CA LEU A 94 -2.80 -1.81 -2.53
C LEU A 94 -1.94 -1.79 -1.26
N LEU A 95 -1.48 -2.96 -0.85
CA LEU A 95 -0.63 -3.15 0.33
C LEU A 95 0.81 -2.69 0.05
N ASN A 96 1.56 -2.52 1.12
CA ASN A 96 3.01 -2.30 1.04
C ASN A 96 3.76 -3.63 1.10
N GLY A 97 4.97 -3.67 0.51
CA GLY A 97 5.81 -4.86 0.46
C GLY A 97 5.68 -5.63 -0.84
N LEU A 98 6.24 -6.83 -0.89
CA LEU A 98 6.40 -7.62 -2.13
C LEU A 98 5.57 -8.90 -2.16
N GLU A 99 5.20 -9.45 -1.00
CA GLU A 99 4.76 -10.85 -0.89
C GLU A 99 3.24 -11.03 -0.96
N HIS A 100 2.47 -9.94 -0.85
CA HIS A 100 1.02 -9.96 -0.73
C HIS A 100 0.29 -10.44 -2.01
N VAL A 101 0.87 -10.22 -3.20
CA VAL A 101 0.28 -10.69 -4.47
C VAL A 101 0.32 -12.21 -4.52
N GLU A 102 1.48 -12.81 -4.23
CA GLU A 102 1.64 -14.25 -4.22
C GLU A 102 0.80 -14.92 -3.12
N LEU A 103 0.73 -14.30 -1.94
CA LEU A 103 -0.14 -14.78 -0.86
C LEU A 103 -1.61 -14.78 -1.30
N LEU A 104 -2.07 -13.72 -1.95
CA LEU A 104 -3.44 -13.65 -2.45
C LEU A 104 -3.72 -14.74 -3.50
N ARG A 105 -2.81 -14.98 -4.45
CA ARG A 105 -2.94 -16.04 -5.46
C ARG A 105 -3.10 -17.42 -4.85
N GLN A 106 -2.50 -17.67 -3.70
CA GLN A 106 -2.66 -18.92 -2.97
C GLN A 106 -3.98 -19.03 -2.21
N ARG A 107 -4.69 -17.92 -1.99
CA ARG A 107 -5.88 -17.86 -1.13
C ARG A 107 -7.19 -17.63 -1.89
N VAL A 108 -7.15 -17.06 -3.09
CA VAL A 108 -8.35 -16.74 -3.86
C VAL A 108 -8.30 -17.35 -5.26
N ASP A 109 -9.45 -17.80 -5.73
CA ASP A 109 -9.64 -18.27 -7.12
C ASP A 109 -10.13 -17.10 -7.97
N ALA A 110 -9.22 -16.18 -8.26
CA ALA A 110 -9.49 -14.97 -9.05
C ALA A 110 -8.17 -14.43 -9.64
N VAL A 111 -8.27 -13.62 -10.69
CA VAL A 111 -7.09 -12.92 -11.22
C VAL A 111 -6.59 -11.89 -10.19
N VAL A 112 -5.33 -12.02 -9.76
CA VAL A 112 -4.70 -11.09 -8.84
C VAL A 112 -3.72 -10.21 -9.62
N ALA A 113 -4.07 -8.93 -9.79
CA ALA A 113 -3.19 -7.94 -10.39
C ALA A 113 -2.28 -7.31 -9.33
N ALA A 114 -1.06 -6.94 -9.71
CA ALA A 114 -0.22 -6.13 -8.84
C ALA A 114 -0.69 -4.68 -8.82
N GLY A 115 -0.86 -4.12 -7.62
CA GLY A 115 -1.25 -2.74 -7.42
C GLY A 115 -0.30 -2.01 -6.46
N SER A 116 -0.03 -0.75 -6.75
CA SER A 116 0.71 0.15 -5.88
C SER A 116 -0.01 1.49 -5.81
N ILE A 117 -0.23 2.02 -4.61
CA ILE A 117 -0.75 3.37 -4.45
C ILE A 117 0.36 4.29 -3.96
N GLY A 118 0.54 5.41 -4.67
CA GLY A 118 1.57 6.42 -4.39
C GLY A 118 0.99 7.83 -4.38
N ALA A 119 1.84 8.82 -4.12
CA ALA A 119 1.48 10.23 -3.99
C ALA A 119 0.34 10.47 -2.98
N VAL A 120 0.11 9.56 -2.06
CA VAL A 120 -1.00 9.59 -1.12
C VAL A 120 -0.50 9.55 0.33
N GLU A 121 -1.05 10.43 1.14
CA GLU A 121 -0.98 10.37 2.59
C GLU A 121 -2.42 10.40 3.11
N ALA A 122 -2.93 9.21 3.48
CA ALA A 122 -4.27 9.06 4.04
C ALA A 122 -4.22 8.14 5.28
N PHE A 123 -4.99 8.48 6.31
CA PHE A 123 -5.10 7.69 7.53
C PHE A 123 -6.49 7.84 8.14
N SER A 124 -6.87 6.87 8.96
CA SER A 124 -8.11 6.89 9.71
C SER A 124 -7.76 7.04 11.20
N PRO A 125 -8.08 8.18 11.83
CA PRO A 125 -7.89 8.36 13.27
C PRO A 125 -8.86 7.52 14.08
N GLU A 126 -10.08 7.32 13.56
CA GLU A 126 -11.16 6.54 14.16
C GLU A 126 -12.04 5.89 13.08
N PRO A 127 -12.80 4.84 13.38
CA PRO A 127 -13.71 4.21 12.43
C PRO A 127 -14.68 5.21 11.78
N GLY A 128 -14.84 5.14 10.46
CA GLY A 128 -15.73 6.05 9.70
C GLY A 128 -15.17 7.45 9.45
N PHE A 129 -13.93 7.75 9.89
CA PHE A 129 -13.31 9.05 9.66
C PHE A 129 -11.96 8.87 8.96
N VAL A 130 -11.76 9.56 7.83
CA VAL A 130 -10.54 9.53 7.02
C VAL A 130 -10.00 10.92 6.79
N VAL A 131 -8.71 11.09 6.95
CA VAL A 131 -7.97 12.32 6.62
C VAL A 131 -7.01 12.00 5.48
N GLN A 132 -7.16 12.69 4.35
CA GLN A 132 -6.19 12.71 3.27
C GLN A 132 -5.45 14.05 3.29
N ARG A 133 -4.13 14.00 3.51
CA ARG A 133 -3.28 15.21 3.55
C ARG A 133 -2.66 15.53 2.19
N SER A 134 -2.49 14.53 1.33
CA SER A 134 -1.95 14.73 -0.02
C SER A 134 -3.05 15.26 -0.94
N SER A 135 -2.69 16.13 -1.88
CA SER A 135 -3.61 16.61 -2.93
C SER A 135 -3.84 15.58 -4.03
N ALA A 136 -2.94 14.62 -4.19
CA ALA A 136 -2.99 13.58 -5.22
C ALA A 136 -3.10 12.18 -4.60
N ALA A 137 -3.50 11.23 -5.43
CA ALA A 137 -3.36 9.80 -5.22
C ALA A 137 -3.20 9.14 -6.60
N VAL A 138 -2.19 8.28 -6.75
CA VAL A 138 -1.89 7.58 -7.99
C VAL A 138 -1.91 6.09 -7.73
N ILE A 139 -2.72 5.35 -8.47
CA ILE A 139 -2.70 3.88 -8.48
C ILE A 139 -1.97 3.43 -9.74
N THR A 140 -0.89 2.71 -9.58
CA THR A 140 -0.20 2.01 -10.66
C THR A 140 -0.55 0.53 -10.57
N ALA A 141 -0.99 -0.07 -11.67
CA ALA A 141 -1.38 -1.46 -11.71
C ALA A 141 -0.85 -2.17 -12.96
N ALA A 142 -0.55 -3.46 -12.80
CA ALA A 142 -0.20 -4.37 -13.89
C ALA A 142 -0.78 -5.76 -13.62
N SER A 143 -0.98 -6.53 -14.69
CA SER A 143 -1.30 -7.95 -14.59
C SER A 143 -0.58 -8.71 -15.68
N ASP A 144 0.11 -9.77 -15.30
CA ASP A 144 0.75 -10.68 -16.25
C ASP A 144 -0.26 -11.66 -16.86
N GLU A 145 -1.48 -11.76 -16.28
CA GLU A 145 -2.59 -12.58 -16.78
C GLU A 145 -3.54 -11.80 -17.70
N LEU A 146 -3.76 -10.51 -17.43
CA LEU A 146 -4.63 -9.64 -18.21
C LEU A 146 -3.81 -8.63 -19.00
N GLY A 147 -4.13 -8.45 -20.27
CA GLY A 147 -3.57 -7.34 -21.05
C GLY A 147 -4.00 -5.98 -20.47
N ARG A 148 -3.16 -4.94 -20.72
CA ARG A 148 -3.35 -3.56 -20.20
C ARG A 148 -4.77 -3.02 -20.44
N GLU A 149 -5.33 -3.24 -21.63
CA GLU A 149 -6.65 -2.74 -21.98
C GLU A 149 -7.75 -3.42 -21.15
N ALA A 150 -7.66 -4.75 -20.95
CA ALA A 150 -8.63 -5.50 -20.15
C ALA A 150 -8.56 -5.08 -18.68
N LEU A 151 -7.36 -4.97 -18.12
CA LEU A 151 -7.15 -4.48 -16.76
C LEU A 151 -7.68 -3.04 -16.60
N GLY A 152 -7.35 -2.15 -17.54
CA GLY A 152 -7.82 -0.76 -17.53
C GLY A 152 -9.34 -0.64 -17.51
N ARG A 153 -10.04 -1.47 -18.29
CA ARG A 153 -11.53 -1.51 -18.25
C ARG A 153 -12.06 -1.89 -16.88
N VAL A 154 -11.45 -2.89 -16.23
CA VAL A 154 -11.88 -3.32 -14.89
C VAL A 154 -11.59 -2.24 -13.83
N LEU A 155 -10.50 -1.50 -13.97
CA LEU A 155 -10.09 -0.47 -13.01
C LEU A 155 -10.71 0.92 -13.27
N THR A 156 -11.45 1.12 -14.38
CA THR A 156 -12.10 2.40 -14.73
C THR A 156 -12.87 3.06 -13.57
N PRO A 157 -13.60 2.34 -12.69
CA PRO A 157 -14.28 2.99 -11.57
C PRO A 157 -13.34 3.72 -10.60
N LEU A 158 -12.09 3.29 -10.49
CA LEU A 158 -11.08 3.94 -9.64
C LEU A 158 -10.59 5.24 -10.29
N ASP A 159 -10.39 5.26 -11.60
CA ASP A 159 -10.02 6.45 -12.37
C ASP A 159 -11.10 7.53 -12.29
N LEU A 160 -12.37 7.15 -12.41
CA LEU A 160 -13.51 8.05 -12.27
C LEU A 160 -13.70 8.65 -10.87
N SER A 161 -12.98 8.13 -9.88
CA SER A 161 -13.01 8.61 -8.50
C SER A 161 -12.16 9.87 -8.25
N GLY A 162 -11.46 10.38 -9.26
CA GLY A 162 -10.48 11.47 -9.13
C GLY A 162 -9.12 11.00 -8.60
N ILE A 163 -8.83 9.71 -8.72
CA ILE A 163 -7.54 9.08 -8.47
C ILE A 163 -6.91 8.82 -9.82
N GLU A 164 -5.66 9.23 -10.01
CA GLU A 164 -4.94 8.94 -11.24
C GLU A 164 -4.66 7.43 -11.34
N LEU A 165 -5.05 6.83 -12.46
CA LEU A 165 -4.82 5.41 -12.74
C LEU A 165 -3.78 5.24 -13.84
N VAL A 166 -2.70 4.54 -13.53
CA VAL A 166 -1.64 4.17 -14.47
C VAL A 166 -1.64 2.65 -14.64
N VAL A 167 -2.08 2.17 -15.79
CA VAL A 167 -1.98 0.74 -16.12
C VAL A 167 -0.73 0.51 -16.98
N THR A 168 0.15 -0.34 -16.51
CA THR A 168 1.44 -0.64 -17.13
C THR A 168 1.63 -2.14 -17.34
N GLU A 169 2.83 -2.56 -17.71
CA GLU A 169 3.25 -3.95 -17.83
C GLU A 169 4.24 -4.31 -16.75
N GLY A 170 4.30 -5.60 -16.38
CA GLY A 170 5.25 -6.14 -15.44
C GLY A 170 4.83 -5.91 -13.98
N GLU A 171 4.17 -6.87 -13.41
CA GLU A 171 3.70 -6.84 -12.00
C GLU A 171 4.83 -6.60 -11.01
N ARG A 172 5.98 -7.26 -11.22
CA ARG A 172 7.16 -7.07 -10.36
C ARG A 172 7.66 -5.64 -10.39
N ALA A 173 7.65 -5.00 -11.56
CA ALA A 173 8.08 -3.61 -11.69
C ALA A 173 7.18 -2.66 -10.88
N VAL A 174 5.86 -2.86 -10.92
CA VAL A 174 4.89 -2.10 -10.12
C VAL A 174 5.18 -2.20 -8.62
N LEU A 175 5.53 -3.39 -8.14
CA LEU A 175 5.83 -3.60 -6.73
C LEU A 175 7.20 -3.03 -6.35
N TRP A 176 8.26 -3.35 -7.11
CA TRP A 176 9.63 -2.94 -6.81
C TRP A 176 9.86 -1.44 -6.89
N GLU A 177 9.22 -0.73 -7.82
CA GLU A 177 9.35 0.73 -7.96
C GLU A 177 9.06 1.49 -6.66
N LYS A 178 8.16 0.99 -5.84
CA LYS A 178 7.85 1.57 -4.54
C LYS A 178 8.60 0.87 -3.40
N ALA A 179 8.66 -0.45 -3.42
CA ALA A 179 9.19 -1.26 -2.32
C ALA A 179 10.65 -0.93 -2.01
N ALA A 180 11.50 -0.73 -3.02
CA ALA A 180 12.90 -0.40 -2.82
C ALA A 180 13.10 0.87 -1.97
N ARG A 181 12.37 1.95 -2.27
CA ARG A 181 12.44 3.19 -1.48
C ARG A 181 11.80 3.06 -0.12
N LEU A 182 10.62 2.43 -0.10
CA LEU A 182 9.82 2.36 1.12
C LEU A 182 10.51 1.49 2.18
N ALA A 183 11.18 0.40 1.78
CA ALA A 183 11.93 -0.45 2.68
C ALA A 183 13.03 0.31 3.44
N VAL A 184 13.74 1.18 2.73
CA VAL A 184 14.81 2.00 3.32
C VAL A 184 14.24 3.10 4.22
N LEU A 185 13.24 3.84 3.73
CA LEU A 185 12.69 4.99 4.46
C LEU A 185 11.89 4.57 5.70
N ALA A 186 11.12 3.47 5.61
CA ALA A 186 10.35 2.99 6.75
C ALA A 186 11.27 2.54 7.90
N ALA A 187 12.27 1.71 7.60
CA ALA A 187 13.22 1.24 8.61
C ALA A 187 14.02 2.40 9.23
N ALA A 188 14.55 3.31 8.41
CA ALA A 188 15.32 4.44 8.92
C ALA A 188 14.48 5.39 9.78
N ALA A 189 13.23 5.68 9.39
CA ALA A 189 12.35 6.55 10.14
C ALA A 189 11.89 5.90 11.47
N ILE A 190 11.64 4.60 11.50
CA ILE A 190 11.36 3.86 12.75
C ILE A 190 12.59 3.89 13.67
N ALA A 191 13.78 3.54 13.14
CA ALA A 191 15.00 3.45 13.93
C ALA A 191 15.44 4.80 14.54
N SER A 192 15.13 5.90 13.87
CA SER A 192 15.60 7.24 14.28
C SER A 192 14.53 8.10 14.94
N GLY A 193 13.24 7.81 14.71
CA GLY A 193 12.13 8.70 15.06
C GLY A 193 12.06 9.99 14.23
N LYS A 194 12.85 10.11 13.14
CA LYS A 194 13.02 11.35 12.36
C LYS A 194 12.16 11.34 11.08
N PRO A 195 11.65 12.51 10.63
CA PRO A 195 11.05 12.65 9.30
C PRO A 195 12.11 12.54 8.19
N VAL A 196 11.65 12.32 6.97
CA VAL A 196 12.52 12.09 5.79
C VAL A 196 13.50 13.24 5.55
N GLY A 197 13.09 14.51 5.76
CA GLY A 197 13.97 15.66 5.61
C GLY A 197 15.19 15.61 6.53
N GLU A 198 14.98 15.35 7.83
CA GLU A 198 16.08 15.25 8.80
C GLU A 198 17.01 14.07 8.51
N LEU A 199 16.47 12.94 8.05
CA LEU A 199 17.26 11.79 7.63
C LEU A 199 18.12 12.11 6.40
N ARG A 200 17.56 12.80 5.43
CA ARG A 200 18.22 13.20 4.19
C ARG A 200 19.31 14.25 4.43
N ASP A 201 19.07 15.18 5.35
CA ASP A 201 19.96 16.33 5.62
C ASP A 201 21.10 15.97 6.59
N ASP A 202 20.96 14.90 7.38
CA ASP A 202 22.04 14.37 8.24
C ASP A 202 23.02 13.54 7.38
N PRO A 203 24.32 13.93 7.31
CA PRO A 203 25.27 13.26 6.43
C PRO A 203 25.52 11.78 6.76
N ALA A 204 25.33 11.37 8.02
CA ALA A 204 25.50 9.97 8.42
C ALA A 204 24.31 9.14 7.98
N TRP A 205 23.08 9.63 8.20
CA TRP A 205 21.86 8.98 7.74
C TRP A 205 21.78 8.96 6.21
N ARG A 206 22.09 10.06 5.54
CA ARG A 206 22.09 10.14 4.08
C ARG A 206 22.95 9.02 3.47
N ARG A 207 24.18 8.83 3.93
CA ARG A 207 25.06 7.75 3.43
C ARG A 207 24.46 6.37 3.66
N ARG A 208 23.81 6.14 4.81
CA ARG A 208 23.13 4.87 5.11
C ARG A 208 21.95 4.63 4.17
N LEU A 209 21.12 5.66 3.93
CA LEU A 209 19.97 5.58 3.03
C LEU A 209 20.40 5.31 1.59
N GLU A 210 21.38 6.05 1.07
CA GLU A 210 21.91 5.89 -0.28
C GLU A 210 22.47 4.47 -0.47
N ALA A 211 23.26 3.97 0.48
CA ALA A 211 23.83 2.63 0.41
C ALA A 211 22.73 1.54 0.46
N ALA A 212 21.79 1.65 1.39
CA ALA A 212 20.68 0.70 1.49
C ALA A 212 19.77 0.72 0.25
N LEU A 213 19.61 1.89 -0.38
CA LEU A 213 18.84 2.01 -1.61
C LEU A 213 19.54 1.34 -2.80
N VAL A 214 20.87 1.46 -2.89
CA VAL A 214 21.67 0.71 -3.88
C VAL A 214 21.50 -0.79 -3.68
N GLU A 215 21.56 -1.28 -2.44
CA GLU A 215 21.30 -2.69 -2.12
C GLU A 215 19.89 -3.13 -2.52
N ALA A 216 18.86 -2.34 -2.18
CA ALA A 216 17.47 -2.64 -2.55
C ALA A 216 17.28 -2.70 -4.08
N CYS A 217 17.94 -1.80 -4.84
CA CYS A 217 17.93 -1.84 -6.30
C CYS A 217 18.67 -3.06 -6.84
N ALA A 218 19.76 -3.49 -6.20
CA ALA A 218 20.46 -4.71 -6.59
C ALA A 218 19.59 -5.97 -6.37
N VAL A 219 18.80 -6.02 -5.29
CA VAL A 219 17.82 -7.09 -5.06
C VAL A 219 16.74 -7.08 -6.14
N ALA A 220 16.21 -5.90 -6.49
CA ALA A 220 15.23 -5.75 -7.56
C ALA A 220 15.79 -6.27 -8.90
N ALA A 221 17.05 -5.92 -9.24
CA ALA A 221 17.72 -6.41 -10.45
C ALA A 221 17.89 -7.94 -10.44
N ALA A 222 18.27 -8.52 -9.32
CA ALA A 222 18.33 -9.98 -9.15
C ALA A 222 16.95 -10.66 -9.28
N ASP A 223 15.86 -9.95 -8.95
CA ASP A 223 14.47 -10.39 -9.16
C ASP A 223 13.93 -10.05 -10.56
N GLY A 224 14.79 -9.54 -11.47
CA GLY A 224 14.47 -9.25 -12.87
C GLY A 224 13.89 -7.85 -13.11
N VAL A 225 14.04 -6.91 -12.17
CA VAL A 225 13.56 -5.54 -12.31
C VAL A 225 14.71 -4.54 -12.20
N GLU A 226 15.08 -3.94 -13.32
CA GLU A 226 16.14 -2.93 -13.36
C GLU A 226 15.62 -1.58 -12.80
N LEU A 227 16.17 -1.16 -11.67
CA LEU A 227 15.92 0.13 -11.05
C LEU A 227 17.21 0.97 -11.02
N ASP A 228 17.13 2.19 -11.52
CA ASP A 228 18.24 3.15 -11.39
C ASP A 228 18.23 3.75 -9.97
N ALA A 229 19.24 3.41 -9.16
CA ALA A 229 19.36 3.88 -7.78
C ALA A 229 19.48 5.42 -7.69
N ARG A 230 20.05 6.10 -8.69
CA ARG A 230 20.13 7.57 -8.73
C ARG A 230 18.73 8.18 -8.94
N ARG A 231 17.97 7.60 -9.85
CA ARG A 231 16.56 8.01 -10.06
C ARG A 231 15.75 7.76 -8.80
N GLN A 232 15.90 6.61 -8.16
CA GLN A 232 15.23 6.29 -6.91
C GLN A 232 15.60 7.28 -5.79
N TRP A 233 16.89 7.65 -5.70
CA TRP A 233 17.35 8.66 -4.75
C TRP A 233 16.78 10.05 -5.07
N SER A 234 16.75 10.46 -6.35
CA SER A 234 16.14 11.73 -6.75
C SER A 234 14.66 11.82 -6.31
N ILE A 235 13.92 10.72 -6.34
CA ILE A 235 12.55 10.71 -5.80
C ILE A 235 12.56 10.98 -4.28
N VAL A 236 13.48 10.34 -3.53
CA VAL A 236 13.62 10.57 -2.08
C VAL A 236 13.97 12.04 -1.79
N GLU A 237 14.85 12.67 -2.58
CA GLU A 237 15.23 14.08 -2.44
C GLU A 237 14.05 15.04 -2.63
N ASN A 238 13.08 14.68 -3.46
CA ASN A 238 11.90 15.49 -3.73
C ASN A 238 10.70 15.20 -2.80
N LEU A 239 10.81 14.26 -1.88
CA LEU A 239 9.76 14.03 -0.88
C LEU A 239 9.67 15.23 0.08
N PRO A 240 8.47 15.57 0.58
CA PRO A 240 8.31 16.60 1.60
C PRO A 240 9.21 16.33 2.81
N ALA A 241 9.92 17.36 3.30
CA ALA A 241 10.82 17.22 4.44
C ALA A 241 10.10 16.73 5.71
N SER A 242 8.84 17.13 5.88
CA SER A 242 7.98 16.71 7.00
C SER A 242 7.39 15.31 6.86
N LEU A 243 7.64 14.61 5.74
CA LEU A 243 7.07 13.28 5.53
C LEU A 243 7.58 12.30 6.59
N VAL A 244 6.65 11.66 7.27
CA VAL A 244 6.89 10.51 8.15
C VAL A 244 6.22 9.30 7.52
N PRO A 245 6.94 8.22 7.17
CA PRO A 245 6.36 6.99 6.66
C PRO A 245 5.28 6.44 7.61
N SER A 246 4.22 5.84 7.05
CA SER A 246 3.08 5.35 7.85
C SER A 246 3.51 4.37 8.94
N ALA A 247 4.44 3.45 8.63
CA ALA A 247 4.97 2.50 9.60
C ALA A 247 5.69 3.19 10.77
N ALA A 248 6.40 4.30 10.52
CA ALA A 248 7.04 5.07 11.59
C ALA A 248 6.03 5.85 12.44
N ARG A 249 4.94 6.34 11.83
CA ARG A 249 3.83 6.93 12.60
C ARG A 249 3.14 5.90 13.50
N ASP A 250 2.92 4.69 13.01
CA ASP A 250 2.33 3.62 13.81
C ASP A 250 3.26 3.25 14.99
N ALA A 251 4.56 3.10 14.74
CA ALA A 251 5.56 2.86 15.78
C ALA A 251 5.57 3.95 16.86
N SER A 252 5.51 5.23 16.46
CA SER A 252 5.58 6.37 17.39
C SER A 252 4.42 6.43 18.39
N VAL A 253 3.32 5.73 18.10
CA VAL A 253 2.14 5.65 18.96
C VAL A 253 1.90 4.22 19.50
N GLY A 254 2.90 3.34 19.39
CA GLY A 254 2.85 1.96 19.91
C GLY A 254 1.85 1.06 19.17
N ARG A 255 1.52 1.35 17.91
CA ARG A 255 0.68 0.47 17.09
C ARG A 255 1.53 -0.56 16.34
N PRO A 256 0.97 -1.73 16.02
CA PRO A 256 1.64 -2.70 15.15
C PRO A 256 2.08 -2.07 13.83
N THR A 257 3.32 -2.31 13.44
CA THR A 257 3.92 -1.74 12.23
C THR A 257 3.94 -2.74 11.07
N GLU A 258 4.05 -2.24 9.84
CA GLU A 258 4.28 -3.06 8.65
C GLU A 258 5.77 -3.24 8.34
N LEU A 259 6.67 -3.05 9.32
CA LEU A 259 8.12 -3.15 9.12
C LEU A 259 8.52 -4.47 8.46
N ASP A 260 7.96 -5.58 8.94
CA ASP A 260 8.25 -6.91 8.38
C ASP A 260 7.77 -7.07 6.94
N ALA A 261 6.56 -6.62 6.63
CA ALA A 261 6.02 -6.68 5.27
C ALA A 261 6.75 -5.74 4.30
N ILE A 262 7.25 -4.60 4.79
CA ILE A 262 7.92 -3.59 3.98
C ILE A 262 9.41 -3.91 3.83
N THR A 263 10.19 -3.70 4.88
CA THR A 263 11.66 -3.89 4.86
C THR A 263 12.01 -5.37 4.91
N GLY A 264 11.31 -6.15 5.75
CA GLY A 264 11.52 -7.58 5.90
C GLY A 264 11.29 -8.36 4.60
N SER A 265 10.29 -7.99 3.78
CA SER A 265 10.04 -8.65 2.49
C SER A 265 11.21 -8.47 1.50
N VAL A 266 11.83 -7.27 1.47
CA VAL A 266 13.00 -6.99 0.63
C VAL A 266 14.22 -7.78 1.11
N VAL A 267 14.42 -7.85 2.43
CA VAL A 267 15.51 -8.66 3.03
C VAL A 267 15.31 -10.15 2.77
N ARG A 268 14.06 -10.65 2.84
CA ARG A 268 13.76 -12.05 2.46
C ARG A 268 13.99 -12.31 0.97
N ALA A 269 13.63 -11.37 0.11
CA ALA A 269 13.94 -11.45 -1.32
C ALA A 269 15.44 -11.48 -1.55
N ALA A 270 16.23 -10.64 -0.87
CA ALA A 270 17.69 -10.63 -0.94
C ALA A 270 18.28 -12.00 -0.58
N ARG A 271 17.83 -12.61 0.52
CA ARG A 271 18.30 -13.95 0.94
C ARG A 271 17.95 -15.03 -0.08
N ARG A 272 16.71 -15.02 -0.60
CA ARG A 272 16.28 -15.98 -1.64
C ARG A 272 17.09 -15.86 -2.92
N LEU A 273 17.51 -14.64 -3.28
CA LEU A 273 18.26 -14.32 -4.50
C LEU A 273 19.78 -14.23 -4.27
N GLU A 274 20.25 -14.63 -3.10
CA GLU A 274 21.66 -14.63 -2.70
C GLU A 274 22.35 -13.27 -2.89
N THR A 275 21.60 -12.17 -2.68
CA THR A 275 22.08 -10.79 -2.82
C THR A 275 22.51 -10.25 -1.46
N TRP A 276 23.72 -9.64 -1.41
CA TRP A 276 24.30 -9.10 -0.18
C TRP A 276 23.69 -7.72 0.18
N THR A 277 23.09 -7.60 1.38
CA THR A 277 22.36 -6.39 1.82
C THR A 277 22.67 -5.96 3.26
N PRO A 278 23.95 -5.77 3.64
CA PRO A 278 24.33 -5.49 5.03
C PRO A 278 23.75 -4.19 5.56
N MET A 279 23.57 -3.18 4.73
CA MET A 279 23.03 -1.91 5.16
C MET A 279 21.52 -2.01 5.41
N LEU A 280 20.81 -2.73 4.56
CA LEU A 280 19.37 -2.98 4.70
C LEU A 280 19.09 -3.89 5.92
N ASP A 281 19.87 -4.96 6.09
CA ASP A 281 19.82 -5.82 7.28
C ASP A 281 20.06 -5.03 8.57
N GLY A 282 21.05 -4.14 8.56
CA GLY A 282 21.34 -3.26 9.69
C GLY A 282 20.20 -2.29 10.00
N LEU A 283 19.58 -1.69 8.98
CA LEU A 283 18.43 -0.80 9.16
C LEU A 283 17.22 -1.56 9.72
N LEU A 284 16.95 -2.76 9.21
CA LEU A 284 15.87 -3.62 9.72
C LEU A 284 16.08 -3.98 11.19
N ALA A 285 17.30 -4.39 11.56
CA ALA A 285 17.66 -4.71 12.94
C ALA A 285 17.54 -3.50 13.87
N ASP A 286 17.95 -2.31 13.41
CA ASP A 286 17.82 -1.07 14.18
C ASP A 286 16.34 -0.72 14.39
N ALA A 287 15.53 -0.79 13.34
CA ALA A 287 14.10 -0.50 13.39
C ALA A 287 13.32 -1.48 14.29
N ALA A 288 13.66 -2.77 14.24
CA ALA A 288 13.01 -3.80 15.06
C ALA A 288 13.16 -3.59 16.58
N ARG A 289 14.13 -2.77 17.02
CA ARG A 289 14.27 -2.39 18.44
C ARG A 289 13.30 -1.28 18.87
N HIS A 290 12.62 -0.65 17.90
CA HIS A 290 11.74 0.51 18.11
C HIS A 290 10.32 0.31 17.52
N SER A 291 10.01 -0.91 17.04
CA SER A 291 8.71 -1.26 16.43
C SER A 291 7.84 -2.10 17.36
#